data_2b7e67069c0bd55d2f11a7c15a878270
#
_entry.id   2b7e67069c0bd55d2f11a7c15a878270
#
_cell.length_a   1.000
_cell.length_b   1.000
_cell.length_c   1.000
_cell.angle_alpha   90.00
_cell.angle_beta   90.00
_cell.angle_gamma   90.00
#
_symmetry.space_group_name_H-M   'P 1'
#
loop_
_entity.id
_entity.type
_entity.pdbx_description
1 polymer ?
#
loop_
_entity_poly.entity_id
_entity_poly.type
_entity_poly.pdbx_seq_one_letter_code
_entity_poly.pdbx_strand_id
1 'polypeptide(L)'
;MEELIAQYTGADEDSRLTRQYIAQLEYDTTMHVLGNYLQPGKRVCELGAATGRYSLKFAQMGCDVTAVELAPEQVKILSQKAKDAQLDIKLFQGNACSVPFVADSSQDVCVILGPLYHLQTEEERHQAMQEAKRIVKPGGIVAVAYISRFFVAGMFAQKFPKLIKPEVLSELLETGLVSDSDADSFFRVGYFSSPAEIESLIIQNGFEPIRHLATDGFSRYIANGVNHFTPAQYDTWLQNHLQTCDESSLLGSSNHGLIIATRI
;
A
#
# COMPACT_ATOMS: atom_id res chain seq x y z
N MET A 1 10.63 -3.44 -14.73
CA MET A 1 10.86 -2.07 -14.19
C MET A 1 10.36 -0.98 -15.14
N GLU A 2 10.74 -0.98 -16.42
CA GLU A 2 10.24 0.00 -17.41
C GLU A 2 8.72 -0.02 -17.57
N GLU A 3 8.12 -1.20 -17.61
CA GLU A 3 6.66 -1.35 -17.69
C GLU A 3 5.94 -0.78 -16.47
N LEU A 4 6.51 -0.95 -15.27
CA LEU A 4 5.96 -0.37 -14.06
C LEU A 4 6.01 1.16 -14.10
N ILE A 5 7.13 1.75 -14.51
CA ILE A 5 7.25 3.20 -14.71
C ILE A 5 6.22 3.68 -15.73
N ALA A 6 6.07 2.96 -16.86
CA ALA A 6 5.09 3.30 -17.87
C ALA A 6 3.64 3.25 -17.37
N GLN A 7 3.31 2.31 -16.47
CA GLN A 7 1.98 2.21 -15.84
C GLN A 7 1.62 3.47 -15.03
N TYR A 8 2.61 4.11 -14.41
CA TYR A 8 2.42 5.31 -13.58
C TYR A 8 2.66 6.63 -14.33
N THR A 9 3.15 6.59 -15.57
CA THR A 9 3.31 7.78 -16.40
C THR A 9 1.94 8.30 -16.84
N GLY A 10 1.62 9.55 -16.48
CA GLY A 10 0.31 10.16 -16.74
C GLY A 10 -0.84 9.63 -15.88
N ALA A 11 -0.60 8.73 -14.93
CA ALA A 11 -1.62 8.23 -14.03
C ALA A 11 -2.01 9.31 -12.98
N ASP A 12 -3.33 9.46 -12.74
CA ASP A 12 -3.85 10.34 -11.69
C ASP A 12 -3.77 9.65 -10.31
N GLU A 13 -2.55 9.47 -9.82
CA GLU A 13 -2.32 8.94 -8.47
C GLU A 13 -2.66 9.96 -7.38
N ASP A 14 -2.68 11.24 -7.73
CA ASP A 14 -2.89 12.30 -6.74
C ASP A 14 -4.31 12.30 -6.15
N SER A 15 -5.32 12.09 -6.99
CA SER A 15 -6.71 12.03 -6.55
C SER A 15 -7.18 10.63 -6.15
N ARG A 16 -6.38 9.58 -6.41
CA ARG A 16 -6.78 8.18 -6.26
C ARG A 16 -7.44 7.86 -4.92
N LEU A 17 -6.85 8.35 -3.84
CA LEU A 17 -7.31 8.06 -2.46
C LEU A 17 -8.40 9.02 -1.94
N THR A 18 -8.82 10.02 -2.72
CA THR A 18 -9.77 11.06 -2.21
C THR A 18 -10.92 11.37 -3.13
N ARG A 19 -10.90 10.88 -4.37
CA ARG A 19 -11.95 11.18 -5.36
C ARG A 19 -13.31 10.56 -5.04
N GLN A 20 -13.35 9.53 -4.20
CA GLN A 20 -14.56 8.82 -3.80
C GLN A 20 -14.42 8.30 -2.37
N TYR A 21 -15.53 8.19 -1.63
CA TYR A 21 -15.51 7.70 -0.26
C TYR A 21 -14.94 6.29 -0.10
N ILE A 22 -15.16 5.40 -1.07
CA ILE A 22 -14.57 4.06 -1.00
C ILE A 22 -13.04 4.07 -1.07
N ALA A 23 -12.45 5.01 -1.78
CA ALA A 23 -11.00 5.18 -1.84
C ALA A 23 -10.48 5.93 -0.59
N GLN A 24 -11.26 6.90 -0.12
CA GLN A 24 -10.96 7.63 1.11
C GLN A 24 -10.97 6.71 2.33
N LEU A 25 -11.85 5.69 2.37
CA LEU A 25 -11.92 4.72 3.46
C LEU A 25 -10.58 3.97 3.66
N GLU A 26 -9.94 3.55 2.56
CA GLU A 26 -8.60 2.96 2.58
C GLU A 26 -7.57 3.91 3.21
N TYR A 27 -7.58 5.16 2.78
CA TYR A 27 -6.66 6.19 3.28
C TYR A 27 -6.91 6.51 4.76
N ASP A 28 -8.15 6.75 5.14
CA ASP A 28 -8.52 7.14 6.51
C ASP A 28 -8.23 6.01 7.51
N THR A 29 -8.51 4.75 7.11
CA THR A 29 -8.17 3.57 7.92
C THR A 29 -6.66 3.43 8.09
N THR A 30 -5.89 3.54 6.99
CA THR A 30 -4.43 3.48 7.02
C THR A 30 -3.86 4.58 7.93
N MET A 31 -4.32 5.81 7.78
CA MET A 31 -3.86 6.95 8.60
C MET A 31 -4.25 6.83 10.06
N HIS A 32 -5.46 6.31 10.36
CA HIS A 32 -5.90 6.06 11.74
C HIS A 32 -4.95 5.08 12.45
N VAL A 33 -4.58 4.00 11.77
CA VAL A 33 -3.69 2.98 12.34
C VAL A 33 -2.26 3.49 12.46
N LEU A 34 -1.72 4.09 11.38
CA LEU A 34 -0.36 4.64 11.38
C LEU A 34 -0.17 5.77 12.38
N GLY A 35 -1.20 6.56 12.66
CA GLY A 35 -1.16 7.66 13.62
C GLY A 35 -0.66 7.27 15.00
N ASN A 36 -0.83 6.00 15.41
CA ASN A 36 -0.32 5.48 16.66
C ASN A 36 1.23 5.39 16.71
N TYR A 37 1.88 5.35 15.56
CA TYR A 37 3.33 5.18 15.40
C TYR A 37 4.03 6.45 14.89
N LEU A 38 3.25 7.39 14.34
CA LEU A 38 3.73 8.63 13.74
C LEU A 38 3.58 9.79 14.71
N GLN A 39 4.70 10.20 15.29
CA GLN A 39 4.75 11.32 16.24
C GLN A 39 5.80 12.35 15.78
N PRO A 40 5.68 13.63 16.18
CA PRO A 40 6.69 14.63 15.86
C PRO A 40 8.11 14.18 16.21
N GLY A 41 9.05 14.36 15.28
CA GLY A 41 10.45 13.96 15.42
C GLY A 41 10.74 12.49 15.09
N LYS A 42 9.74 11.66 14.81
CA LYS A 42 9.96 10.28 14.30
C LYS A 42 10.54 10.32 12.90
N ARG A 43 11.53 9.48 12.63
CA ARG A 43 12.09 9.29 11.29
C ARG A 43 11.27 8.24 10.54
N VAL A 44 10.69 8.64 9.44
CA VAL A 44 9.79 7.80 8.64
C VAL A 44 10.33 7.68 7.22
N CYS A 45 10.54 6.45 6.75
CA CYS A 45 10.86 6.19 5.36
C CYS A 45 9.65 5.61 4.65
N GLU A 46 9.19 6.24 3.57
CA GLU A 46 8.17 5.69 2.68
C GLU A 46 8.84 5.16 1.41
N LEU A 47 8.67 3.87 1.15
CA LEU A 47 9.10 3.20 -0.08
C LEU A 47 7.92 3.12 -1.04
N GLY A 48 8.03 3.75 -2.22
CA GLY A 48 6.95 3.89 -3.19
C GLY A 48 5.99 5.03 -2.84
N ALA A 49 6.54 6.23 -2.70
CA ALA A 49 5.79 7.41 -2.22
C ALA A 49 4.80 7.99 -3.25
N ALA A 50 4.87 7.58 -4.52
CA ALA A 50 4.08 8.14 -5.62
C ALA A 50 4.08 9.68 -5.59
N THR A 51 2.93 10.34 -5.71
CA THR A 51 2.79 11.81 -5.61
C THR A 51 2.89 12.35 -4.19
N GLY A 52 3.19 11.51 -3.18
CA GLY A 52 3.48 11.90 -1.81
C GLY A 52 2.28 12.06 -0.90
N ARG A 53 1.17 11.40 -1.18
CA ARG A 53 -0.06 11.53 -0.38
C ARG A 53 0.18 11.27 1.10
N TYR A 54 0.90 10.21 1.43
CA TYR A 54 1.27 9.86 2.79
C TYR A 54 2.49 10.63 3.28
N SER A 55 3.57 10.73 2.50
CA SER A 55 4.79 11.47 2.86
C SER A 55 4.51 12.92 3.28
N LEU A 56 3.66 13.64 2.52
CA LEU A 56 3.26 15.01 2.86
C LEU A 56 2.49 15.06 4.19
N LYS A 57 1.59 14.08 4.40
CA LYS A 57 0.84 13.99 5.65
C LYS A 57 1.74 13.68 6.84
N PHE A 58 2.70 12.78 6.69
CA PHE A 58 3.68 12.48 7.75
C PHE A 58 4.52 13.71 8.10
N ALA A 59 4.99 14.46 7.09
CA ALA A 59 5.71 15.70 7.30
C ALA A 59 4.86 16.77 8.01
N GLN A 60 3.58 16.90 7.65
CA GLN A 60 2.63 17.78 8.35
C GLN A 60 2.41 17.38 9.81
N MET A 61 2.55 16.09 10.14
CA MET A 61 2.50 15.59 11.52
C MET A 61 3.81 15.81 12.29
N GLY A 62 4.81 16.44 11.66
CA GLY A 62 6.12 16.75 12.28
C GLY A 62 7.14 15.62 12.23
N CYS A 63 6.93 14.60 11.40
CA CYS A 63 7.93 13.55 11.17
C CYS A 63 9.08 14.04 10.29
N ASP A 64 10.29 13.50 10.50
CA ASP A 64 11.44 13.62 9.57
C ASP A 64 11.27 12.55 8.47
N VAL A 65 10.82 12.99 7.29
CA VAL A 65 10.37 12.08 6.22
C VAL A 65 11.45 11.89 5.17
N THR A 66 11.74 10.62 4.86
CA THR A 66 12.45 10.19 3.67
C THR A 66 11.48 9.49 2.74
N ALA A 67 11.28 10.03 1.54
CA ALA A 67 10.42 9.46 0.51
C ALA A 67 11.26 8.87 -0.63
N VAL A 68 10.95 7.65 -1.03
CA VAL A 68 11.60 6.96 -2.16
C VAL A 68 10.53 6.63 -3.18
N GLU A 69 10.75 7.00 -4.43
CA GLU A 69 9.81 6.74 -5.52
C GLU A 69 10.55 6.34 -6.79
N LEU A 70 10.03 5.33 -7.49
CA LEU A 70 10.65 4.76 -8.69
C LEU A 70 10.41 5.64 -9.93
N ALA A 71 9.18 6.13 -10.11
CA ALA A 71 8.75 6.85 -11.30
C ALA A 71 9.20 8.32 -11.27
N PRO A 72 10.04 8.77 -12.21
CA PRO A 72 10.60 10.14 -12.17
C PRO A 72 9.54 11.24 -12.29
N GLU A 73 8.40 10.96 -12.93
CA GLU A 73 7.30 11.91 -13.01
C GLU A 73 6.65 12.13 -11.63
N GLN A 74 6.42 11.04 -10.88
CA GLN A 74 5.85 11.10 -9.53
C GLN A 74 6.80 11.83 -8.56
N VAL A 75 8.11 11.58 -8.68
CA VAL A 75 9.16 12.31 -7.92
C VAL A 75 9.05 13.82 -8.15
N LYS A 76 8.88 14.26 -9.39
CA LYS A 76 8.73 15.69 -9.71
C LYS A 76 7.48 16.29 -9.08
N ILE A 77 6.35 15.57 -9.16
CA ILE A 77 5.07 16.00 -8.56
C ILE A 77 5.22 16.14 -7.05
N LEU A 78 5.75 15.11 -6.37
CA LEU A 78 5.98 15.15 -4.93
C LEU A 78 6.92 16.30 -4.53
N SER A 79 8.03 16.49 -5.25
CA SER A 79 8.97 17.60 -5.01
C SER A 79 8.28 18.96 -5.07
N GLN A 80 7.42 19.18 -6.09
CA GLN A 80 6.71 20.43 -6.24
C GLN A 80 5.71 20.64 -5.09
N LYS A 81 4.93 19.61 -4.74
CA LYS A 81 3.94 19.68 -3.65
C LYS A 81 4.61 19.94 -2.29
N ALA A 82 5.75 19.31 -2.01
CA ALA A 82 6.49 19.56 -0.77
C ALA A 82 6.96 21.01 -0.67
N LYS A 83 7.46 21.58 -1.78
CA LYS A 83 7.85 23.02 -1.85
C LYS A 83 6.67 23.94 -1.64
N ASP A 84 5.55 23.69 -2.34
CA ASP A 84 4.35 24.52 -2.25
C ASP A 84 3.74 24.50 -0.83
N ALA A 85 3.83 23.36 -0.15
CA ALA A 85 3.41 23.17 1.23
C ALA A 85 4.46 23.61 2.27
N GLN A 86 5.66 24.05 1.85
CA GLN A 86 6.79 24.41 2.70
C GLN A 86 7.20 23.26 3.67
N LEU A 87 7.14 22.00 3.19
CA LEU A 87 7.51 20.82 3.94
C LEU A 87 8.91 20.35 3.55
N ASP A 88 9.72 19.99 4.54
CA ASP A 88 11.04 19.40 4.33
C ASP A 88 10.89 17.88 4.24
N ILE A 89 11.10 17.33 3.03
CA ILE A 89 11.06 15.90 2.74
C ILE A 89 12.33 15.53 1.97
N LYS A 90 13.07 14.58 2.51
CA LYS A 90 14.23 13.98 1.81
C LYS A 90 13.69 13.05 0.73
N LEU A 91 13.76 13.48 -0.53
CA LEU A 91 13.18 12.78 -1.67
C LEU A 91 14.27 12.16 -2.54
N PHE A 92 14.16 10.86 -2.81
CA PHE A 92 15.05 10.10 -3.66
C PHE A 92 14.29 9.36 -4.75
N GLN A 93 14.83 9.37 -5.98
CA GLN A 93 14.40 8.42 -6.98
C GLN A 93 15.11 7.09 -6.73
N GLY A 94 14.35 5.99 -6.55
CA GLY A 94 14.93 4.70 -6.23
C GLY A 94 13.93 3.55 -6.26
N ASN A 95 14.48 2.33 -6.20
CA ASN A 95 13.71 1.10 -6.12
C ASN A 95 13.63 0.63 -4.66
N ALA A 96 12.45 0.24 -4.20
CA ALA A 96 12.21 -0.29 -2.85
C ALA A 96 13.11 -1.51 -2.50
N CYS A 97 13.58 -2.25 -3.51
CA CYS A 97 14.49 -3.38 -3.33
C CYS A 97 15.95 -2.97 -3.03
N SER A 98 16.31 -1.68 -3.17
CA SER A 98 17.67 -1.19 -2.91
C SER A 98 17.65 0.31 -2.66
N VAL A 99 17.86 0.71 -1.40
CA VAL A 99 17.87 2.11 -0.95
C VAL A 99 19.16 2.46 -0.20
N PRO A 100 20.34 2.36 -0.87
CA PRO A 100 21.65 2.48 -0.21
C PRO A 100 21.91 3.87 0.38
N PHE A 101 21.15 4.87 -0.02
CA PHE A 101 21.20 6.24 0.49
C PHE A 101 20.48 6.41 1.84
N VAL A 102 19.75 5.40 2.32
CA VAL A 102 19.17 5.36 3.66
C VAL A 102 20.06 4.51 4.56
N ALA A 103 20.57 5.09 5.64
CA ALA A 103 21.50 4.41 6.55
C ALA A 103 20.83 3.28 7.31
N ASP A 104 21.60 2.27 7.70
CA ASP A 104 21.14 1.14 8.52
C ASP A 104 20.58 1.62 9.86
N SER A 105 19.52 0.97 10.31
CA SER A 105 18.90 1.23 11.63
C SER A 105 18.66 2.72 11.92
N SER A 106 18.32 3.49 10.89
CA SER A 106 18.15 4.94 10.99
C SER A 106 16.70 5.38 11.10
N GLN A 107 15.74 4.52 10.71
CA GLN A 107 14.33 4.86 10.65
C GLN A 107 13.57 4.29 11.86
N ASP A 108 12.63 5.05 12.41
CA ASP A 108 11.71 4.57 13.45
C ASP A 108 10.54 3.80 12.82
N VAL A 109 10.10 4.23 11.63
CA VAL A 109 9.01 3.62 10.87
C VAL A 109 9.41 3.52 9.40
N CYS A 110 9.13 2.38 8.76
CA CYS A 110 9.16 2.23 7.31
C CYS A 110 7.76 1.87 6.81
N VAL A 111 7.27 2.56 5.78
CA VAL A 111 5.98 2.25 5.16
C VAL A 111 6.19 1.80 3.71
N ILE A 112 5.52 0.71 3.31
CA ILE A 112 5.54 0.11 1.98
C ILE A 112 4.08 -0.08 1.56
N LEU A 113 3.44 0.98 1.04
CA LEU A 113 2.00 0.98 0.76
C LEU A 113 1.66 0.74 -0.72
N GLY A 114 2.66 0.45 -1.55
CA GLY A 114 2.53 0.22 -2.99
C GLY A 114 3.42 -0.89 -3.54
N PRO A 115 4.71 -0.84 -3.30
CA PRO A 115 5.69 -1.65 -4.00
C PRO A 115 5.43 -3.15 -4.02
N LEU A 116 5.02 -3.77 -2.90
CA LEU A 116 4.93 -5.24 -2.83
C LEU A 116 3.90 -5.84 -3.79
N TYR A 117 2.85 -5.11 -4.15
CA TYR A 117 1.90 -5.61 -5.16
C TYR A 117 2.29 -5.27 -6.60
N HIS A 118 3.53 -4.77 -6.81
CA HIS A 118 4.16 -4.60 -8.11
C HIS A 118 5.40 -5.49 -8.31
N LEU A 119 5.92 -6.06 -7.22
CA LEU A 119 7.07 -6.96 -7.27
C LEU A 119 6.58 -8.38 -7.56
N GLN A 120 6.69 -8.79 -8.83
CA GLN A 120 6.09 -10.03 -9.30
C GLN A 120 6.86 -11.28 -8.87
N THR A 121 8.17 -11.17 -8.60
CA THR A 121 8.98 -12.29 -8.12
C THR A 121 9.06 -12.32 -6.59
N GLU A 122 9.13 -13.52 -6.02
CA GLU A 122 9.31 -13.71 -4.59
C GLU A 122 10.63 -13.09 -4.10
N GLU A 123 11.68 -13.22 -4.90
CA GLU A 123 13.00 -12.64 -4.61
C GLU A 123 12.93 -11.12 -4.44
N GLU A 124 12.28 -10.40 -5.35
CA GLU A 124 12.12 -8.94 -5.26
C GLU A 124 11.34 -8.54 -4.00
N ARG A 125 10.29 -9.29 -3.64
CA ARG A 125 9.52 -9.03 -2.41
C ARG A 125 10.37 -9.24 -1.16
N HIS A 126 11.19 -10.30 -1.13
CA HIS A 126 12.16 -10.50 -0.04
C HIS A 126 13.20 -9.39 0.00
N GLN A 127 13.76 -8.98 -1.13
CA GLN A 127 14.73 -7.88 -1.19
C GLN A 127 14.16 -6.57 -0.63
N ALA A 128 12.92 -6.20 -1.00
CA ALA A 128 12.26 -5.01 -0.46
C ALA A 128 12.05 -5.12 1.06
N MET A 129 11.68 -6.29 1.57
CA MET A 129 11.53 -6.51 3.01
C MET A 129 12.86 -6.52 3.75
N GLN A 130 13.93 -7.04 3.15
CA GLN A 130 15.28 -6.98 3.71
C GLN A 130 15.82 -5.55 3.77
N GLU A 131 15.57 -4.73 2.75
CA GLU A 131 15.90 -3.30 2.79
C GLU A 131 15.10 -2.58 3.90
N ALA A 132 13.81 -2.84 4.03
CA ALA A 132 13.01 -2.31 5.14
C ALA A 132 13.60 -2.74 6.49
N LYS A 133 14.00 -4.02 6.65
CA LYS A 133 14.66 -4.50 7.87
C LYS A 133 15.99 -3.79 8.13
N ARG A 134 16.79 -3.60 7.09
CA ARG A 134 18.10 -2.93 7.22
C ARG A 134 17.94 -1.50 7.75
N ILE A 135 16.99 -0.72 7.18
CA ILE A 135 16.84 0.70 7.51
C ILE A 135 16.08 0.97 8.81
N VAL A 136 15.13 0.10 9.19
CA VAL A 136 14.34 0.25 10.43
C VAL A 136 15.20 -0.13 11.62
N LYS A 137 15.10 0.62 12.72
CA LYS A 137 15.78 0.30 14.00
C LYS A 137 15.27 -1.01 14.60
N PRO A 138 16.07 -1.75 15.38
CA PRO A 138 15.52 -2.81 16.26
C PRO A 138 14.36 -2.27 17.10
N GLY A 139 13.25 -2.99 17.16
CA GLY A 139 12.01 -2.54 17.81
C GLY A 139 11.25 -1.44 17.03
N GLY A 140 11.74 -1.00 15.90
CA GLY A 140 11.03 -0.07 15.01
C GLY A 140 9.94 -0.76 14.18
N ILE A 141 9.12 0.01 13.50
CA ILE A 141 7.88 -0.44 12.86
C ILE A 141 8.04 -0.54 11.35
N VAL A 142 7.47 -1.58 10.75
CA VAL A 142 7.16 -1.63 9.33
C VAL A 142 5.64 -1.70 9.13
N ALA A 143 5.13 -0.96 8.15
CA ALA A 143 3.74 -1.02 7.70
C ALA A 143 3.71 -1.42 6.24
N VAL A 144 3.01 -2.49 5.90
CA VAL A 144 3.02 -3.09 4.56
C VAL A 144 1.62 -3.28 4.06
N ALA A 145 1.30 -2.67 2.91
CA ALA A 145 0.05 -2.91 2.22
C ALA A 145 0.18 -3.98 1.15
N TYR A 146 -0.92 -4.70 0.91
CA TYR A 146 -1.05 -5.68 -0.16
C TYR A 146 -2.45 -5.64 -0.77
N ILE A 147 -2.60 -6.20 -1.96
CA ILE A 147 -3.91 -6.41 -2.61
C ILE A 147 -4.29 -7.89 -2.50
N SER A 148 -5.51 -8.16 -2.03
CA SER A 148 -6.01 -9.52 -1.85
C SER A 148 -6.38 -10.17 -3.19
N ARG A 149 -5.80 -11.35 -3.50
CA ARG A 149 -6.18 -12.13 -4.70
C ARG A 149 -7.64 -12.60 -4.68
N PHE A 150 -8.20 -12.80 -3.49
CA PHE A 150 -9.60 -13.22 -3.34
C PHE A 150 -10.56 -12.08 -3.73
N PHE A 151 -10.21 -10.83 -3.36
CA PHE A 151 -10.94 -9.66 -3.82
C PHE A 151 -10.80 -9.49 -5.33
N VAL A 152 -9.61 -9.67 -5.88
CA VAL A 152 -9.34 -9.54 -7.33
C VAL A 152 -10.18 -10.51 -8.14
N ALA A 153 -10.31 -11.77 -7.72
CA ALA A 153 -11.20 -12.74 -8.35
C ALA A 153 -12.67 -12.24 -8.37
N GLY A 154 -13.15 -11.69 -7.24
CA GLY A 154 -14.49 -11.09 -7.15
C GLY A 154 -14.66 -9.87 -8.07
N MET A 155 -13.61 -9.05 -8.21
CA MET A 155 -13.61 -7.90 -9.10
C MET A 155 -13.65 -8.33 -10.59
N PHE A 156 -12.98 -9.43 -10.96
CA PHE A 156 -13.10 -9.99 -12.30
C PHE A 156 -14.55 -10.32 -12.63
N ALA A 157 -15.27 -10.98 -11.70
CA ALA A 157 -16.68 -11.27 -11.90
C ALA A 157 -17.55 -10.01 -12.06
N GLN A 158 -17.22 -8.92 -11.38
CA GLN A 158 -17.99 -7.68 -11.44
C GLN A 158 -17.69 -6.82 -12.66
N LYS A 159 -16.40 -6.68 -13.03
CA LYS A 159 -15.95 -5.64 -13.97
C LYS A 159 -15.21 -6.17 -15.19
N PHE A 160 -14.63 -7.36 -15.09
CA PHE A 160 -13.78 -7.96 -16.12
C PHE A 160 -14.20 -9.40 -16.44
N PRO A 161 -15.47 -9.63 -16.89
CA PRO A 161 -16.00 -10.99 -17.05
C PRO A 161 -15.23 -11.83 -18.08
N LYS A 162 -14.46 -11.23 -18.96
CA LYS A 162 -13.54 -11.94 -19.89
C LYS A 162 -12.41 -12.67 -19.17
N LEU A 163 -12.07 -12.26 -17.94
CA LEU A 163 -11.05 -12.90 -17.11
C LEU A 163 -11.63 -14.06 -16.27
N ILE A 164 -12.94 -14.34 -16.35
CA ILE A 164 -13.54 -15.51 -15.71
C ILE A 164 -13.30 -16.74 -16.56
N LYS A 165 -12.06 -17.22 -16.54
CA LYS A 165 -11.55 -18.39 -17.25
C LYS A 165 -10.89 -19.32 -16.22
N PRO A 166 -11.02 -20.66 -16.32
CA PRO A 166 -10.40 -21.59 -15.37
C PRO A 166 -8.91 -21.36 -15.19
N GLU A 167 -8.17 -21.17 -16.30
CA GLU A 167 -6.73 -20.96 -16.30
C GLU A 167 -6.33 -19.65 -15.61
N VAL A 168 -7.07 -18.56 -15.80
CA VAL A 168 -6.81 -17.26 -15.18
C VAL A 168 -7.07 -17.31 -13.67
N LEU A 169 -8.17 -17.94 -13.27
CA LEU A 169 -8.50 -18.05 -11.84
C LEU A 169 -7.56 -19.01 -11.10
N SER A 170 -7.11 -20.11 -11.76
CA SER A 170 -6.08 -21.00 -11.20
C SER A 170 -4.75 -20.27 -11.06
N GLU A 171 -4.27 -19.56 -12.09
CA GLU A 171 -3.04 -18.79 -12.02
C GLU A 171 -3.08 -17.76 -10.88
N LEU A 172 -4.16 -16.95 -10.82
CA LEU A 172 -4.34 -15.97 -9.75
C LEU A 172 -4.32 -16.63 -8.36
N LEU A 173 -5.00 -17.78 -8.20
CA LEU A 173 -5.07 -18.48 -6.92
C LEU A 173 -3.74 -19.08 -6.50
N GLU A 174 -2.99 -19.68 -7.43
CA GLU A 174 -1.76 -20.43 -7.17
C GLU A 174 -0.54 -19.50 -7.06
N THR A 175 -0.46 -18.51 -7.93
CA THR A 175 0.74 -17.67 -8.07
C THR A 175 0.57 -16.21 -7.63
N GLY A 176 -0.67 -15.74 -7.54
CA GLY A 176 -0.96 -14.31 -7.33
C GLY A 176 -0.73 -13.44 -8.56
N LEU A 177 -0.46 -14.02 -9.72
CA LEU A 177 -0.24 -13.31 -10.98
C LEU A 177 -1.44 -13.45 -11.92
N VAL A 178 -1.50 -12.60 -12.94
CA VAL A 178 -2.46 -12.66 -14.03
C VAL A 178 -1.73 -12.33 -15.33
N SER A 179 -1.49 -13.34 -16.15
CA SER A 179 -0.73 -13.23 -17.40
C SER A 179 -1.62 -13.08 -18.65
N ASP A 180 -2.94 -13.18 -18.51
CA ASP A 180 -3.88 -13.10 -19.64
C ASP A 180 -3.91 -11.68 -20.21
N SER A 181 -3.83 -11.54 -21.55
CA SER A 181 -3.82 -10.23 -22.22
C SER A 181 -5.10 -9.41 -22.03
N ASP A 182 -6.24 -10.05 -21.71
CA ASP A 182 -7.46 -9.35 -21.33
C ASP A 182 -7.29 -8.57 -19.99
N ALA A 183 -6.23 -8.87 -19.22
CA ALA A 183 -5.89 -8.17 -17.99
C ALA A 183 -5.10 -6.85 -18.19
N ASP A 184 -4.62 -6.56 -19.39
CA ASP A 184 -3.82 -5.34 -19.68
C ASP A 184 -4.52 -4.03 -19.29
N SER A 185 -5.85 -4.03 -19.32
CA SER A 185 -6.68 -2.88 -18.89
C SER A 185 -6.92 -2.81 -17.39
N PHE A 186 -6.55 -3.87 -16.64
CA PHE A 186 -6.80 -3.95 -15.20
C PHE A 186 -5.57 -3.56 -14.38
N PHE A 187 -4.48 -4.32 -14.50
CA PHE A 187 -3.27 -4.10 -13.70
C PHE A 187 -2.10 -4.82 -14.38
N ARG A 188 -1.40 -4.11 -15.27
CA ARG A 188 -0.38 -4.71 -16.15
C ARG A 188 0.78 -5.35 -15.38
N VAL A 189 1.26 -4.69 -14.32
CA VAL A 189 2.34 -5.20 -13.46
C VAL A 189 1.79 -5.34 -12.04
N GLY A 190 1.27 -6.50 -11.73
CA GLY A 190 0.62 -6.77 -10.45
C GLY A 190 1.00 -8.12 -9.85
N TYR A 191 1.02 -8.17 -8.52
CA TYR A 191 1.07 -9.36 -7.69
C TYR A 191 0.03 -9.25 -6.59
N PHE A 192 -0.79 -10.27 -6.43
CA PHE A 192 -1.90 -10.30 -5.49
C PHE A 192 -1.65 -11.37 -4.43
N SER A 193 -1.54 -10.96 -3.17
CA SER A 193 -1.24 -11.87 -2.05
C SER A 193 -2.52 -12.43 -1.43
N SER A 194 -2.41 -13.60 -0.81
CA SER A 194 -3.34 -13.96 0.26
C SER A 194 -2.91 -13.31 1.60
N PRO A 195 -3.83 -13.14 2.58
CA PRO A 195 -3.45 -12.68 3.92
C PRO A 195 -2.37 -13.53 4.59
N ALA A 196 -2.40 -14.84 4.42
CA ALA A 196 -1.42 -15.75 5.01
C ALA A 196 -0.02 -15.62 4.37
N GLU A 197 0.05 -15.41 3.05
CA GLU A 197 1.34 -15.27 2.35
C GLU A 197 2.06 -13.99 2.74
N ILE A 198 1.34 -12.86 2.84
CA ILE A 198 1.97 -11.61 3.25
C ILE A 198 2.43 -11.66 4.70
N GLU A 199 1.67 -12.29 5.59
CA GLU A 199 2.09 -12.51 6.97
C GLU A 199 3.34 -13.40 7.05
N SER A 200 3.40 -14.47 6.27
CA SER A 200 4.58 -15.33 6.16
C SER A 200 5.81 -14.57 5.65
N LEU A 201 5.65 -13.71 4.63
CA LEU A 201 6.72 -12.85 4.11
C LEU A 201 7.29 -11.93 5.19
N ILE A 202 6.43 -11.31 5.99
CA ILE A 202 6.79 -10.44 7.10
C ILE A 202 7.63 -11.19 8.14
N ILE A 203 7.15 -12.35 8.58
CA ILE A 203 7.81 -13.19 9.60
C ILE A 203 9.17 -13.70 9.09
N GLN A 204 9.23 -14.22 7.87
CA GLN A 204 10.46 -14.75 7.26
C GLN A 204 11.56 -13.68 7.13
N ASN A 205 11.19 -12.41 7.03
CA ASN A 205 12.13 -11.30 6.95
C ASN A 205 12.46 -10.68 8.32
N GLY A 206 12.10 -11.32 9.44
CA GLY A 206 12.49 -10.94 10.79
C GLY A 206 11.71 -9.76 11.34
N PHE A 207 10.41 -9.76 11.08
CA PHE A 207 9.46 -8.88 11.71
C PHE A 207 8.38 -9.71 12.43
N GLU A 208 7.89 -9.21 13.54
CA GLU A 208 6.79 -9.79 14.30
C GLU A 208 5.50 -8.99 14.03
N PRO A 209 4.46 -9.60 13.43
CA PRO A 209 3.19 -8.95 13.20
C PRO A 209 2.54 -8.47 14.51
N ILE A 210 2.11 -7.19 14.54
CA ILE A 210 1.38 -6.58 15.67
C ILE A 210 -0.10 -6.48 15.33
N ARG A 211 -0.42 -6.07 14.10
CA ARG A 211 -1.79 -5.93 13.58
C ARG A 211 -1.85 -6.35 12.13
N HIS A 212 -2.95 -7.02 11.78
CA HIS A 212 -3.27 -7.33 10.39
C HIS A 212 -4.72 -6.91 10.15
N LEU A 213 -4.96 -6.01 9.22
CA LEU A 213 -6.26 -5.38 9.05
C LEU A 213 -6.69 -5.22 7.58
N ALA A 214 -8.00 -5.20 7.40
CA ALA A 214 -8.66 -4.93 6.15
C ALA A 214 -8.88 -3.41 6.01
N THR A 215 -8.17 -2.70 5.11
CA THR A 215 -8.24 -1.24 5.05
C THR A 215 -9.52 -0.71 4.44
N ASP A 216 -10.20 -1.50 3.61
CA ASP A 216 -11.50 -1.15 3.02
C ASP A 216 -12.56 -2.25 3.20
N GLY A 217 -12.19 -3.39 3.78
CA GLY A 217 -13.07 -4.50 4.09
C GLY A 217 -13.91 -4.93 2.88
N PHE A 218 -15.16 -5.28 3.12
CA PHE A 218 -16.11 -5.60 2.05
C PHE A 218 -16.72 -4.36 1.37
N SER A 219 -16.35 -3.14 1.81
CA SER A 219 -16.96 -1.90 1.33
C SER A 219 -16.79 -1.68 -0.18
N ARG A 220 -15.72 -2.22 -0.77
CA ARG A 220 -15.53 -2.14 -2.22
C ARG A 220 -16.57 -2.91 -3.03
N TYR A 221 -17.13 -4.00 -2.51
CA TYR A 221 -18.22 -4.70 -3.17
C TYR A 221 -19.53 -3.91 -3.19
N ILE A 222 -19.70 -3.01 -2.21
CA ILE A 222 -20.84 -2.09 -2.11
C ILE A 222 -20.48 -0.65 -2.40
N ALA A 223 -19.40 -0.42 -3.16
CA ALA A 223 -18.83 0.91 -3.46
C ALA A 223 -19.87 1.90 -3.98
N ASN A 224 -20.82 1.45 -4.80
CA ASN A 224 -21.89 2.31 -5.31
C ASN A 224 -22.72 2.91 -4.16
N GLY A 225 -23.08 2.14 -3.15
CA GLY A 225 -23.77 2.64 -1.96
C GLY A 225 -22.91 3.61 -1.15
N VAL A 226 -21.66 3.19 -0.82
CA VAL A 226 -20.73 3.99 -0.02
C VAL A 226 -20.42 5.35 -0.64
N ASN A 227 -20.25 5.40 -1.95
CA ASN A 227 -19.92 6.64 -2.67
C ASN A 227 -21.09 7.65 -2.73
N HIS A 228 -22.33 7.22 -2.40
CA HIS A 228 -23.49 8.10 -2.31
C HIS A 228 -23.83 8.55 -0.87
N PHE A 229 -23.00 8.19 0.11
CA PHE A 229 -23.20 8.66 1.48
C PHE A 229 -23.09 10.18 1.57
N THR A 230 -23.88 10.77 2.48
CA THR A 230 -23.59 12.12 2.97
C THR A 230 -22.32 12.08 3.84
N PRO A 231 -21.66 13.24 4.08
CA PRO A 231 -20.50 13.27 4.97
C PRO A 231 -20.74 12.63 6.34
N ALA A 232 -21.90 12.89 6.97
CA ALA A 232 -22.24 12.29 8.27
C ALA A 232 -22.45 10.76 8.20
N GLN A 233 -22.98 10.25 7.09
CA GLN A 233 -23.10 8.80 6.88
C GLN A 233 -21.71 8.17 6.65
N TYR A 234 -20.84 8.85 5.92
CA TYR A 234 -19.46 8.38 5.74
C TYR A 234 -18.71 8.33 7.08
N ASP A 235 -18.80 9.37 7.90
CA ASP A 235 -18.17 9.38 9.23
C ASP A 235 -18.68 8.23 10.10
N THR A 236 -19.98 7.97 10.09
CA THR A 236 -20.56 6.84 10.83
C THR A 236 -20.07 5.51 10.29
N TRP A 237 -19.99 5.36 8.97
CA TRP A 237 -19.48 4.16 8.31
C TRP A 237 -17.99 3.92 8.63
N LEU A 238 -17.18 4.97 8.56
CA LEU A 238 -15.76 4.92 8.94
C LEU A 238 -15.60 4.44 10.38
N GLN A 239 -16.36 5.01 11.34
CA GLN A 239 -16.28 4.58 12.74
C GLN A 239 -16.64 3.09 12.91
N ASN A 240 -17.68 2.61 12.24
CA ASN A 240 -18.03 1.18 12.24
C ASN A 240 -16.91 0.33 11.63
N HIS A 241 -16.32 0.78 10.51
CA HIS A 241 -15.23 0.08 9.85
C HIS A 241 -13.99 -0.01 10.74
N LEU A 242 -13.59 1.09 11.40
CA LEU A 242 -12.44 1.12 12.31
C LEU A 242 -12.58 0.18 13.53
N GLN A 243 -13.82 -0.15 13.93
CA GLN A 243 -14.09 -1.12 15.01
C GLN A 243 -14.02 -2.58 14.53
N THR A 244 -14.07 -2.82 13.23
CA THR A 244 -14.16 -4.16 12.65
C THR A 244 -13.03 -4.50 11.70
N CYS A 245 -12.17 -3.54 11.34
CA CYS A 245 -11.12 -3.76 10.33
C CYS A 245 -10.06 -4.80 10.73
N ASP A 246 -9.90 -5.10 12.03
CA ASP A 246 -8.99 -6.14 12.54
C ASP A 246 -9.62 -7.56 12.53
N GLU A 247 -10.89 -7.70 12.14
CA GLU A 247 -11.53 -8.99 12.05
C GLU A 247 -10.91 -9.84 10.95
N SER A 248 -10.32 -10.99 11.32
CA SER A 248 -9.59 -11.87 10.40
C SER A 248 -10.47 -12.38 9.25
N SER A 249 -11.79 -12.54 9.49
CA SER A 249 -12.76 -12.93 8.47
C SER A 249 -12.93 -11.91 7.34
N LEU A 250 -12.53 -10.65 7.54
CA LEU A 250 -12.64 -9.59 6.55
C LEU A 250 -11.39 -9.43 5.68
N LEU A 251 -10.22 -9.96 6.10
CA LEU A 251 -8.95 -9.76 5.41
C LEU A 251 -9.00 -10.19 3.95
N GLY A 252 -9.54 -11.38 3.67
CA GLY A 252 -9.61 -11.89 2.31
C GLY A 252 -10.59 -11.12 1.41
N SER A 253 -11.63 -10.52 1.98
CA SER A 253 -12.63 -9.76 1.23
C SER A 253 -12.24 -8.31 0.98
N SER A 254 -11.24 -7.79 1.70
CA SER A 254 -10.72 -6.44 1.49
C SER A 254 -9.91 -6.36 0.20
N ASN A 255 -10.06 -5.27 -0.55
CA ASN A 255 -9.18 -5.03 -1.68
C ASN A 255 -7.75 -4.84 -1.19
N HIS A 256 -7.55 -3.90 -0.25
CA HIS A 256 -6.26 -3.71 0.39
C HIS A 256 -6.27 -4.26 1.82
N GLY A 257 -5.21 -4.96 2.18
CA GLY A 257 -4.88 -5.26 3.55
C GLY A 257 -3.64 -4.48 3.98
N LEU A 258 -3.48 -4.30 5.29
CA LEU A 258 -2.34 -3.64 5.91
C LEU A 258 -1.83 -4.49 7.08
N ILE A 259 -0.53 -4.78 7.07
CA ILE A 259 0.15 -5.39 8.23
C ILE A 259 1.05 -4.35 8.88
N ILE A 260 0.93 -4.22 10.18
CA ILE A 260 1.88 -3.50 11.04
C ILE A 260 2.71 -4.56 11.77
N ALA A 261 4.02 -4.43 11.70
CA ALA A 261 4.93 -5.36 12.36
C ALA A 261 6.11 -4.63 13.00
N THR A 262 6.73 -5.24 14.01
CA THR A 262 7.92 -4.73 14.66
C THR A 262 9.16 -5.50 14.20
N ARG A 263 10.30 -4.81 14.03
CA ARG A 263 11.58 -5.46 13.75
C ARG A 263 12.11 -6.17 15.01
N ILE A 264 12.31 -7.50 14.93
CA ILE A 264 12.95 -8.33 15.94
C ILE A 264 14.46 -8.48 15.68
#